data_244d29b3facddd52d3230ae7538d7d44
#
_entry.id   244d29b3facddd52d3230ae7538d7d44
#
_cell.length_a   1.000
_cell.length_b   1.000
_cell.length_c   1.000
_cell.angle_alpha   90.00
_cell.angle_beta   90.00
_cell.angle_gamma   90.00
#
_symmetry.space_group_name_H-M   'P 1'
#
loop_
_entity.id
_entity.type
_entity.pdbx_description
1 polymer ?
#
loop_
_entity_poly.entity_id
_entity_poly.type
_entity_poly.pdbx_seq_one_letter_code
_entity_poly.pdbx_strand_id
1 'polypeptide(L)'
;MILYFTGTGNSRYTAQELNRFCGDELVSMNREMRKRRQDPYNARYAYTSERPFVIVCPTYCWNLPKVVEEFLLNSRFLDSRDMYFVLTCGSGTGQAGKRAAQVCETLGLNFRGLASVRMPENYISLFRAPEPDEAVAIIRSSMPLVESIAMQISSGRDISDSFAGREVPSFVVRLFYRLFVHDRRFYVKDNCIGCAACASLCPTVNIRMRGGKPEWQGHCTQCQSCIGVCPVDAIEFGGRTRKKRRYYLFADGRQKFPNEKRETEEDEEKR
;
A
#
# COMPACT_ATOMS: atom_id res chain seq x y z
N MET A 1 -13.68 12.26 -1.41
CA MET A 1 -12.47 12.08 -0.54
C MET A 1 -11.73 10.82 -0.93
N ILE A 2 -10.41 10.86 -1.11
CA ILE A 2 -9.58 9.71 -1.49
C ILE A 2 -8.80 9.23 -0.26
N LEU A 3 -9.07 8.01 0.20
CA LEU A 3 -8.34 7.39 1.30
C LEU A 3 -7.40 6.32 0.75
N TYR A 4 -6.10 6.40 1.05
CA TYR A 4 -5.14 5.42 0.52
C TYR A 4 -4.34 4.70 1.61
N PHE A 5 -4.12 3.40 1.38
CA PHE A 5 -3.17 2.57 2.12
C PHE A 5 -2.05 2.13 1.17
N THR A 6 -0.80 2.22 1.62
CA THR A 6 0.34 1.82 0.79
C THR A 6 1.41 1.09 1.58
N GLY A 7 2.03 0.08 0.97
CA GLY A 7 3.24 -0.56 1.49
C GLY A 7 4.50 0.14 0.98
N THR A 8 4.75 0.05 -0.31
CA THR A 8 5.99 0.53 -0.95
C THR A 8 5.77 1.70 -1.92
N GLY A 9 4.66 2.41 -1.80
CA GLY A 9 4.41 3.65 -2.54
C GLY A 9 3.45 3.54 -3.73
N ASN A 10 3.24 2.37 -4.33
CA ASN A 10 2.40 2.21 -5.52
C ASN A 10 1.00 2.82 -5.37
N SER A 11 0.25 2.40 -4.34
CA SER A 11 -1.12 2.89 -4.13
C SER A 11 -1.16 4.37 -3.75
N ARG A 12 -0.13 4.89 -3.05
CA ARG A 12 -0.01 6.33 -2.81
C ARG A 12 0.14 7.08 -4.13
N TYR A 13 1.04 6.64 -5.00
CA TYR A 13 1.26 7.26 -6.30
C TYR A 13 -0.03 7.22 -7.14
N THR A 14 -0.70 6.06 -7.21
CA THR A 14 -2.00 5.95 -7.89
C THR A 14 -3.05 6.91 -7.31
N ALA A 15 -3.13 7.05 -5.98
CA ALA A 15 -4.05 7.99 -5.34
C ALA A 15 -3.72 9.45 -5.67
N GLN A 16 -2.44 9.81 -5.73
CA GLN A 16 -1.97 11.14 -6.14
C GLN A 16 -2.34 11.43 -7.59
N GLU A 17 -2.14 10.47 -8.49
CA GLU A 17 -2.51 10.63 -9.90
C GLU A 17 -4.04 10.73 -10.09
N LEU A 18 -4.83 9.90 -9.43
CA LEU A 18 -6.30 10.05 -9.40
C LEU A 18 -6.69 11.46 -8.92
N ASN A 19 -6.03 11.95 -7.88
CA ASN A 19 -6.35 13.25 -7.31
C ASN A 19 -6.04 14.44 -8.23
N ARG A 20 -5.11 14.32 -9.15
CA ARG A 20 -4.85 15.34 -10.18
C ARG A 20 -6.08 15.63 -11.04
N PHE A 21 -6.93 14.63 -11.25
CA PHE A 21 -8.15 14.76 -12.03
C PHE A 21 -9.39 14.99 -11.16
N CYS A 22 -9.43 14.42 -9.96
CA CYS A 22 -10.57 14.56 -9.06
C CYS A 22 -10.54 15.86 -8.24
N GLY A 23 -9.36 16.38 -7.91
CA GLY A 23 -9.19 17.59 -7.07
C GLY A 23 -9.84 17.42 -5.69
N ASP A 24 -9.59 16.29 -5.02
CA ASP A 24 -10.24 15.91 -3.78
C ASP A 24 -9.26 15.85 -2.59
N GLU A 25 -9.75 15.70 -1.38
CA GLU A 25 -8.90 15.51 -0.21
C GLU A 25 -8.22 14.13 -0.24
N LEU A 26 -6.91 14.10 0.05
CA LEU A 26 -6.10 12.88 0.16
C LEU A 26 -5.84 12.52 1.63
N VAL A 27 -6.35 11.39 2.07
CA VAL A 27 -6.17 10.88 3.43
C VAL A 27 -5.29 9.63 3.43
N SER A 28 -4.21 9.65 4.20
CA SER A 28 -3.33 8.50 4.38
C SER A 28 -3.83 7.58 5.49
N MET A 29 -4.41 6.43 5.14
CA MET A 29 -4.79 5.40 6.14
C MET A 29 -3.59 4.96 6.99
N ASN A 30 -2.38 4.87 6.40
CA ASN A 30 -1.16 4.54 7.15
C ASN A 30 -0.91 5.53 8.28
N ARG A 31 -1.10 6.83 8.04
CA ARG A 31 -0.93 7.89 9.05
C ARG A 31 -2.00 7.77 10.13
N GLU A 32 -3.25 7.60 9.72
CA GLU A 32 -4.36 7.48 10.66
C GLU A 32 -4.24 6.23 11.54
N MET A 33 -3.87 5.09 10.97
CA MET A 33 -3.61 3.86 11.73
C MET A 33 -2.51 4.05 12.78
N ARG A 34 -1.42 4.78 12.44
CA ARG A 34 -0.35 5.08 13.40
C ARG A 34 -0.82 6.00 14.51
N LYS A 35 -1.55 7.08 14.19
CA LYS A 35 -2.13 7.99 15.21
C LYS A 35 -2.99 7.22 16.21
N ARG A 36 -3.88 6.37 15.72
CA ARG A 36 -4.77 5.58 16.57
C ARG A 36 -4.02 4.63 17.52
N ARG A 37 -2.95 4.00 17.05
CA ARG A 37 -2.15 3.12 17.91
C ARG A 37 -1.35 3.87 18.96
N GLN A 38 -1.06 5.13 18.72
CA GLN A 38 -0.41 6.03 19.68
C GLN A 38 -1.41 6.64 20.66
N ASP A 39 -2.66 6.83 20.24
CA ASP A 39 -3.76 7.32 21.08
C ASP A 39 -4.95 6.34 21.06
N PRO A 40 -4.99 5.36 21.99
CA PRO A 40 -6.04 4.35 22.05
C PRO A 40 -7.43 4.92 22.39
N TYR A 41 -7.50 6.14 22.96
CA TYR A 41 -8.76 6.77 23.31
C TYR A 41 -9.53 7.30 22.10
N ASN A 42 -8.86 7.48 20.95
CA ASN A 42 -9.48 7.91 19.70
C ASN A 42 -9.96 6.69 18.90
N ALA A 43 -11.03 6.05 19.37
CA ALA A 43 -11.41 4.70 18.97
C ALA A 43 -12.03 4.57 17.56
N ARG A 44 -12.56 5.64 16.97
CA ARG A 44 -13.23 5.58 15.66
C ARG A 44 -12.85 6.76 14.77
N TYR A 45 -12.57 6.46 13.50
CA TYR A 45 -12.38 7.49 12.49
C TYR A 45 -13.75 7.92 11.94
N ALA A 46 -13.95 9.22 11.76
CA ALA A 46 -15.10 9.77 11.06
C ALA A 46 -14.59 10.60 9.86
N TYR A 47 -15.09 10.27 8.70
CA TYR A 47 -14.77 10.94 7.43
C TYR A 47 -16.05 11.53 6.87
N THR A 48 -16.06 12.83 6.65
CA THR A 48 -17.21 13.58 6.14
C THR A 48 -16.87 14.10 4.74
N SER A 49 -17.71 13.78 3.75
CA SER A 49 -17.49 14.22 2.38
C SER A 49 -18.81 14.24 1.62
N GLU A 50 -19.12 15.35 0.95
CA GLU A 50 -20.24 15.41 0.00
C GLU A 50 -19.95 14.63 -1.30
N ARG A 51 -18.66 14.39 -1.59
CA ARG A 51 -18.18 13.63 -2.75
C ARG A 51 -17.98 12.17 -2.39
N PRO A 52 -18.03 11.25 -3.37
CA PRO A 52 -17.80 9.83 -3.11
C PRO A 52 -16.50 9.55 -2.39
N PHE A 53 -16.48 8.48 -1.59
CA PHE A 53 -15.25 7.94 -1.00
C PHE A 53 -14.56 7.05 -2.02
N VAL A 54 -13.24 7.23 -2.19
CA VAL A 54 -12.41 6.41 -3.08
C VAL A 54 -11.33 5.74 -2.25
N ILE A 55 -11.38 4.43 -2.18
CA ILE A 55 -10.42 3.61 -1.42
C ILE A 55 -9.32 3.14 -2.36
N VAL A 56 -8.08 3.59 -2.13
CA VAL A 56 -6.92 3.19 -2.94
C VAL A 56 -5.97 2.33 -2.12
N CYS A 57 -5.80 1.05 -2.47
CA CYS A 57 -4.94 0.15 -1.71
C CYS A 57 -4.31 -0.95 -2.60
N PRO A 58 -3.27 -1.66 -2.12
CA PRO A 58 -2.75 -2.81 -2.84
C PRO A 58 -3.69 -4.00 -2.72
N THR A 59 -3.52 -4.97 -3.62
CA THR A 59 -4.12 -6.30 -3.50
C THR A 59 -3.18 -7.21 -2.71
N TYR A 60 -3.66 -7.80 -1.61
CA TYR A 60 -2.93 -8.80 -0.84
C TYR A 60 -3.62 -10.16 -0.92
N CYS A 61 -2.91 -11.17 -1.41
CA CYS A 61 -3.46 -12.52 -1.61
C CYS A 61 -4.78 -12.50 -2.41
N TRP A 62 -4.82 -11.74 -3.51
CA TRP A 62 -5.99 -11.62 -4.38
C TRP A 62 -7.26 -11.12 -3.65
N ASN A 63 -7.07 -10.28 -2.64
CA ASN A 63 -8.15 -9.75 -1.81
C ASN A 63 -7.80 -8.36 -1.29
N LEU A 64 -8.76 -7.70 -0.62
CA LEU A 64 -8.47 -6.52 0.19
C LEU A 64 -7.48 -6.87 1.30
N PRO A 65 -6.47 -6.01 1.60
CA PRO A 65 -5.64 -6.21 2.77
C PRO A 65 -6.49 -6.19 4.05
N LYS A 66 -6.33 -7.20 4.92
CA LYS A 66 -7.07 -7.25 6.18
C LYS A 66 -6.98 -5.96 7.00
N VAL A 67 -5.80 -5.35 7.02
CA VAL A 67 -5.58 -4.09 7.74
C VAL A 67 -6.40 -2.93 7.17
N VAL A 68 -6.67 -2.92 5.86
CA VAL A 68 -7.56 -1.94 5.22
C VAL A 68 -9.01 -2.24 5.55
N GLU A 69 -9.41 -3.49 5.45
CA GLU A 69 -10.76 -3.94 5.82
C GLU A 69 -11.07 -3.57 7.29
N GLU A 70 -10.19 -3.91 8.23
CA GLU A 70 -10.33 -3.56 9.63
C GLU A 70 -10.41 -2.04 9.84
N PHE A 71 -9.62 -1.26 9.09
CA PHE A 71 -9.67 0.19 9.13
C PHE A 71 -11.04 0.71 8.69
N LEU A 72 -11.56 0.24 7.55
CA LEU A 72 -12.86 0.66 7.01
C LEU A 72 -14.01 0.30 7.96
N LEU A 73 -14.04 -0.95 8.46
CA LEU A 73 -15.09 -1.41 9.37
C LEU A 73 -15.08 -0.69 10.74
N ASN A 74 -13.96 -0.11 11.14
CA ASN A 74 -13.83 0.71 12.34
C ASN A 74 -13.96 2.23 12.06
N SER A 75 -14.34 2.63 10.86
CA SER A 75 -14.53 4.01 10.44
C SER A 75 -16.02 4.33 10.26
N ARG A 76 -16.35 5.62 10.30
CA ARG A 76 -17.68 6.16 9.95
C ARG A 76 -17.52 7.05 8.72
N PHE A 77 -18.40 6.87 7.76
CA PHE A 77 -18.45 7.65 6.54
C PHE A 77 -19.75 8.43 6.52
N LEU A 78 -19.66 9.75 6.40
CA LEU A 78 -20.79 10.67 6.58
C LEU A 78 -20.98 11.48 5.29
N ASP A 79 -22.22 11.91 5.06
CA ASP A 79 -22.76 12.66 3.92
C ASP A 79 -22.85 11.80 2.66
N SER A 80 -21.77 11.56 1.93
CA SER A 80 -21.80 10.65 0.78
C SER A 80 -22.01 9.19 1.19
N ARG A 81 -22.83 8.49 0.40
CA ARG A 81 -23.08 7.05 0.54
C ARG A 81 -22.32 6.22 -0.49
N ASP A 82 -21.67 6.83 -1.46
CA ASP A 82 -21.01 6.15 -2.57
C ASP A 82 -19.54 5.87 -2.25
N MET A 83 -19.12 4.62 -2.50
CA MET A 83 -17.73 4.18 -2.27
C MET A 83 -17.20 3.40 -3.47
N TYR A 84 -16.04 3.84 -3.96
CA TYR A 84 -15.27 3.23 -5.05
C TYR A 84 -13.99 2.59 -4.51
N PHE A 85 -13.50 1.56 -5.21
CA PHE A 85 -12.23 0.93 -4.89
C PHE A 85 -11.29 0.95 -6.09
N VAL A 86 -10.05 1.40 -5.89
CA VAL A 86 -8.99 1.35 -6.90
C VAL A 86 -7.82 0.57 -6.31
N LEU A 87 -7.58 -0.63 -6.81
CA LEU A 87 -6.58 -1.53 -6.26
C LEU A 87 -5.35 -1.62 -7.15
N THR A 88 -4.18 -1.43 -6.54
CA THR A 88 -2.92 -1.71 -7.23
C THR A 88 -2.56 -3.19 -7.10
N CYS A 89 -2.14 -3.81 -8.21
CA CYS A 89 -1.79 -5.23 -8.26
C CYS A 89 -0.66 -5.49 -9.25
N GLY A 90 0.04 -6.61 -9.08
CA GLY A 90 0.99 -7.12 -10.08
C GLY A 90 0.29 -8.03 -11.12
N SER A 91 -0.65 -8.87 -10.67
CA SER A 91 -1.25 -9.95 -11.47
C SER A 91 -2.77 -10.09 -11.37
N GLY A 92 -3.46 -9.13 -10.77
CA GLY A 92 -4.93 -9.13 -10.64
C GLY A 92 -5.42 -9.04 -9.21
N THR A 93 -6.72 -8.81 -9.04
CA THR A 93 -7.38 -8.53 -7.75
C THR A 93 -8.16 -9.73 -7.19
N GLY A 94 -8.42 -10.75 -8.01
CA GLY A 94 -9.14 -11.97 -7.61
C GLY A 94 -10.53 -11.68 -7.09
N GLN A 95 -10.78 -11.96 -5.81
CA GLN A 95 -12.09 -11.77 -5.19
C GLN A 95 -12.21 -10.46 -4.39
N ALA A 96 -11.27 -9.52 -4.55
CA ALA A 96 -11.28 -8.26 -3.81
C ALA A 96 -12.57 -7.45 -4.05
N GLY A 97 -13.15 -7.51 -5.27
CA GLY A 97 -14.42 -6.85 -5.59
C GLY A 97 -15.59 -7.36 -4.77
N LYS A 98 -15.71 -8.69 -4.63
CA LYS A 98 -16.73 -9.31 -3.76
C LYS A 98 -16.56 -8.87 -2.31
N ARG A 99 -15.30 -8.81 -1.84
CA ARG A 99 -15.02 -8.40 -0.46
C ARG A 99 -15.29 -6.92 -0.23
N ALA A 100 -14.95 -6.07 -1.19
CA ALA A 100 -15.24 -4.64 -1.16
C ALA A 100 -16.76 -4.37 -1.09
N ALA A 101 -17.56 -5.08 -1.89
CA ALA A 101 -19.01 -4.99 -1.83
C ALA A 101 -19.56 -5.39 -0.45
N GLN A 102 -19.08 -6.49 0.15
CA GLN A 102 -19.47 -6.91 1.50
C GLN A 102 -19.10 -5.87 2.58
N VAL A 103 -17.94 -5.21 2.45
CA VAL A 103 -17.55 -4.12 3.35
C VAL A 103 -18.53 -2.95 3.22
N CYS A 104 -18.86 -2.53 1.99
CA CYS A 104 -19.84 -1.48 1.77
C CYS A 104 -21.21 -1.84 2.36
N GLU A 105 -21.70 -3.06 2.13
CA GLU A 105 -22.95 -3.56 2.70
C GLU A 105 -22.95 -3.45 4.24
N THR A 106 -21.87 -3.92 4.88
CA THR A 106 -21.72 -3.84 6.35
C THR A 106 -21.74 -2.40 6.86
N LEU A 107 -21.18 -1.47 6.11
CA LEU A 107 -21.12 -0.04 6.44
C LEU A 107 -22.41 0.71 6.04
N GLY A 108 -23.33 0.08 5.32
CA GLY A 108 -24.52 0.69 4.76
C GLY A 108 -24.20 1.69 3.65
N LEU A 109 -23.14 1.46 2.88
CA LEU A 109 -22.72 2.31 1.76
C LEU A 109 -23.01 1.64 0.41
N ASN A 110 -23.09 2.43 -0.65
CA ASN A 110 -23.27 1.95 -2.01
C ASN A 110 -21.91 1.57 -2.59
N PHE A 111 -21.73 0.31 -2.96
CA PHE A 111 -20.56 -0.12 -3.72
C PHE A 111 -20.70 0.31 -5.17
N ARG A 112 -19.85 1.25 -5.63
CA ARG A 112 -19.86 1.82 -6.99
C ARG A 112 -18.81 1.17 -7.90
N GLY A 113 -18.28 0.03 -7.48
CA GLY A 113 -17.37 -0.77 -8.25
C GLY A 113 -15.91 -0.74 -7.77
N LEU A 114 -15.13 -1.60 -8.43
CA LEU A 114 -13.70 -1.74 -8.21
C LEU A 114 -12.99 -1.70 -9.56
N ALA A 115 -11.88 -0.98 -9.64
CA ALA A 115 -10.96 -1.02 -10.76
C ALA A 115 -9.55 -1.43 -10.29
N SER A 116 -8.84 -2.20 -11.11
CA SER A 116 -7.45 -2.59 -10.87
C SER A 116 -6.48 -1.76 -11.69
N VAL A 117 -5.35 -1.39 -11.07
CA VAL A 117 -4.25 -0.67 -11.72
C VAL A 117 -2.99 -1.53 -11.59
N ARG A 118 -2.42 -1.93 -12.73
CA ARG A 118 -1.18 -2.69 -12.73
C ARG A 118 -0.02 -1.81 -12.29
N MET A 119 0.71 -2.25 -11.28
CA MET A 119 1.86 -1.54 -10.74
C MET A 119 3.04 -2.52 -10.52
N PRO A 120 4.29 -2.01 -10.43
CA PRO A 120 5.46 -2.84 -10.23
C PRO A 120 5.32 -3.79 -9.05
N GLU A 121 5.73 -5.05 -9.23
CA GLU A 121 5.73 -6.04 -8.16
C GLU A 121 6.66 -5.63 -7.01
N ASN A 122 6.16 -5.70 -5.80
CA ASN A 122 6.86 -5.24 -4.61
C ASN A 122 6.92 -6.29 -3.47
N TYR A 123 6.20 -7.41 -3.59
CA TYR A 123 6.19 -8.45 -2.57
C TYR A 123 7.41 -9.36 -2.71
N ILE A 124 8.59 -8.80 -2.44
CA ILE A 124 9.88 -9.46 -2.67
C ILE A 124 10.12 -10.68 -1.76
N SER A 125 9.31 -10.89 -0.73
CA SER A 125 9.33 -12.14 0.05
C SER A 125 8.96 -13.39 -0.78
N LEU A 126 8.21 -13.23 -1.87
CA LEU A 126 7.88 -14.30 -2.83
C LEU A 126 8.41 -14.01 -4.23
N PHE A 127 8.18 -12.84 -4.76
CA PHE A 127 8.45 -12.47 -6.15
C PHE A 127 9.78 -11.70 -6.29
N ARG A 128 10.11 -11.27 -7.50
CA ARG A 128 11.19 -10.33 -7.77
C ARG A 128 10.58 -8.98 -8.14
N ALA A 129 11.17 -7.91 -7.64
CA ALA A 129 10.86 -6.58 -8.13
C ALA A 129 11.41 -6.45 -9.57
N PRO A 130 10.71 -5.73 -10.47
CA PRO A 130 11.19 -5.48 -11.83
C PRO A 130 12.46 -4.62 -11.82
N GLU A 131 13.16 -4.59 -12.96
CA GLU A 131 14.26 -3.66 -13.16
C GLU A 131 13.73 -2.21 -13.22
N PRO A 132 14.56 -1.19 -12.97
CA PRO A 132 14.12 0.20 -12.90
C PRO A 132 13.35 0.66 -14.14
N ASP A 133 13.89 0.42 -15.32
CA ASP A 133 13.26 0.82 -16.59
C ASP A 133 11.94 0.09 -16.83
N GLU A 134 11.88 -1.20 -16.48
CA GLU A 134 10.64 -1.99 -16.53
C GLU A 134 9.60 -1.43 -15.55
N ALA A 135 10.02 -1.07 -14.32
CA ALA A 135 9.10 -0.46 -13.34
C ALA A 135 8.56 0.89 -13.83
N VAL A 136 9.40 1.73 -14.44
CA VAL A 136 8.98 3.00 -15.06
C VAL A 136 7.99 2.74 -16.19
N ALA A 137 8.27 1.76 -17.07
CA ALA A 137 7.39 1.40 -18.17
C ALA A 137 6.02 0.91 -17.68
N ILE A 138 5.98 0.07 -16.64
CA ILE A 138 4.73 -0.41 -16.02
C ILE A 138 3.92 0.77 -15.48
N ILE A 139 4.55 1.67 -14.71
CA ILE A 139 3.86 2.84 -14.14
C ILE A 139 3.29 3.70 -15.27
N ARG A 140 4.13 4.06 -16.26
CA ARG A 140 3.72 4.92 -17.37
C ARG A 140 2.56 4.32 -18.17
N SER A 141 2.58 3.02 -18.44
CA SER A 141 1.52 2.34 -19.20
C SER A 141 0.18 2.29 -18.45
N SER A 142 0.19 2.44 -17.13
CA SER A 142 -1.02 2.41 -16.30
C SER A 142 -1.70 3.78 -16.15
N MET A 143 -1.01 4.87 -16.46
CA MET A 143 -1.54 6.23 -16.23
C MET A 143 -2.79 6.57 -17.04
N PRO A 144 -2.93 6.21 -18.32
CA PRO A 144 -4.18 6.45 -19.07
C PRO A 144 -5.40 5.76 -18.45
N LEU A 145 -5.21 4.58 -17.85
CA LEU A 145 -6.27 3.89 -17.13
C LEU A 145 -6.65 4.64 -15.84
N VAL A 146 -5.67 5.15 -15.10
CA VAL A 146 -5.91 5.94 -13.88
C VAL A 146 -6.71 7.20 -14.21
N GLU A 147 -6.39 7.90 -15.28
CA GLU A 147 -7.14 9.05 -15.78
C GLU A 147 -8.59 8.67 -16.14
N SER A 148 -8.78 7.58 -16.89
CA SER A 148 -10.11 7.08 -17.26
C SER A 148 -10.96 6.75 -16.03
N ILE A 149 -10.37 6.09 -15.02
CA ILE A 149 -11.04 5.77 -13.75
C ILE A 149 -11.44 7.07 -13.03
N ALA A 150 -10.56 8.05 -12.95
CA ALA A 150 -10.85 9.33 -12.31
C ALA A 150 -12.01 10.08 -12.99
N MET A 151 -12.06 10.09 -14.32
CA MET A 151 -13.16 10.67 -15.08
C MET A 151 -14.51 9.94 -14.84
N GLN A 152 -14.49 8.61 -14.73
CA GLN A 152 -15.69 7.84 -14.42
C GLN A 152 -16.22 8.16 -13.01
N ILE A 153 -15.32 8.17 -12.02
CA ILE A 153 -15.66 8.53 -10.62
C ILE A 153 -16.23 9.96 -10.57
N SER A 154 -15.56 10.93 -11.20
CA SER A 154 -15.98 12.33 -11.19
C SER A 154 -17.35 12.55 -11.87
N SER A 155 -17.71 11.70 -12.83
CA SER A 155 -19.03 11.74 -13.48
C SER A 155 -20.09 10.86 -12.80
N GLY A 156 -19.80 10.28 -11.62
CA GLY A 156 -20.71 9.43 -10.87
C GLY A 156 -21.03 8.09 -11.54
N ARG A 157 -20.23 7.65 -12.51
CA ARG A 157 -20.39 6.34 -13.17
C ARG A 157 -19.76 5.24 -12.36
N ASP A 158 -20.35 4.05 -12.42
CA ASP A 158 -19.74 2.86 -11.83
C ASP A 158 -18.44 2.49 -12.57
N ILE A 159 -17.48 1.97 -11.82
CA ILE A 159 -16.24 1.44 -12.37
C ILE A 159 -16.22 -0.08 -12.33
N SER A 160 -15.48 -0.71 -13.23
CA SER A 160 -15.38 -2.16 -13.31
C SER A 160 -13.92 -2.63 -13.38
N ASP A 161 -13.69 -3.83 -12.87
CA ASP A 161 -12.36 -4.44 -12.89
C ASP A 161 -12.11 -5.13 -14.24
N SER A 162 -11.26 -4.54 -15.05
CA SER A 162 -10.82 -5.12 -16.34
C SER A 162 -9.73 -6.21 -16.15
N PHE A 163 -9.20 -6.38 -14.94
CA PHE A 163 -8.10 -7.27 -14.64
C PHE A 163 -8.32 -8.01 -13.32
N ALA A 164 -9.53 -8.55 -13.10
CA ALA A 164 -9.89 -9.25 -11.88
C ALA A 164 -8.98 -10.48 -11.61
N GLY A 165 -8.59 -11.19 -12.67
CA GLY A 165 -7.77 -12.39 -12.54
C GLY A 165 -8.56 -13.59 -12.00
N ARG A 166 -7.83 -14.63 -11.58
CA ARG A 166 -8.42 -15.88 -11.11
C ARG A 166 -8.87 -15.76 -9.64
N GLU A 167 -10.09 -16.21 -9.36
CA GLU A 167 -10.56 -16.34 -7.97
C GLU A 167 -9.77 -17.43 -7.22
N VAL A 168 -9.37 -17.12 -5.99
CA VAL A 168 -8.69 -18.05 -5.09
C VAL A 168 -9.63 -18.41 -3.96
N PRO A 169 -9.85 -19.71 -3.66
CA PRO A 169 -10.76 -20.12 -2.59
C PRO A 169 -10.41 -19.48 -1.24
N SER A 170 -11.41 -19.02 -0.50
CA SER A 170 -11.24 -18.27 0.74
C SER A 170 -10.43 -19.03 1.80
N PHE A 171 -10.53 -20.37 1.82
CA PHE A 171 -9.74 -21.18 2.76
C PHE A 171 -8.24 -21.16 2.43
N VAL A 172 -7.87 -21.10 1.14
CA VAL A 172 -6.46 -20.97 0.69
C VAL A 172 -5.90 -19.62 1.13
N VAL A 173 -6.66 -18.54 0.91
CA VAL A 173 -6.29 -17.20 1.37
C VAL A 173 -6.10 -17.19 2.89
N ARG A 174 -7.01 -17.77 3.65
CA ARG A 174 -6.93 -17.86 5.12
C ARG A 174 -5.70 -18.64 5.58
N LEU A 175 -5.43 -19.78 4.94
CA LEU A 175 -4.26 -20.61 5.22
C LEU A 175 -2.96 -19.87 4.91
N PHE A 176 -2.92 -19.16 3.77
CA PHE A 176 -1.78 -18.32 3.40
C PHE A 176 -1.51 -17.24 4.46
N TYR A 177 -2.54 -16.50 4.88
CA TYR A 177 -2.40 -15.50 5.93
C TYR A 177 -1.85 -16.08 7.23
N ARG A 178 -2.36 -17.26 7.65
CA ARG A 178 -1.92 -17.93 8.87
C ARG A 178 -0.46 -18.38 8.80
N LEU A 179 -0.01 -18.86 7.64
CA LEU A 179 1.31 -19.47 7.48
C LEU A 179 2.41 -18.46 7.07
N PHE A 180 2.06 -17.39 6.34
CA PHE A 180 3.04 -16.54 5.69
C PHE A 180 2.97 -15.07 6.11
N VAL A 181 1.83 -14.60 6.61
CA VAL A 181 1.69 -13.20 7.05
C VAL A 181 2.06 -13.08 8.53
N HIS A 182 3.35 -13.01 8.79
CA HIS A 182 3.93 -12.86 10.14
C HIS A 182 5.30 -12.19 10.05
N ASP A 183 5.85 -11.75 11.17
CA ASP A 183 7.16 -11.08 11.25
C ASP A 183 8.31 -11.95 11.78
N ARG A 184 8.06 -13.19 12.17
CA ARG A 184 9.04 -14.08 12.80
C ARG A 184 10.33 -14.29 12.02
N ARG A 185 10.33 -14.05 10.69
CA ARG A 185 11.47 -14.23 9.80
C ARG A 185 12.20 -12.94 9.47
N PHE A 186 11.70 -11.80 9.96
CA PHE A 186 12.42 -10.54 9.80
C PHE A 186 13.64 -10.52 10.70
N TYR A 187 14.74 -10.05 10.15
CA TYR A 187 15.94 -9.77 10.89
C TYR A 187 16.66 -8.57 10.30
N VAL A 188 17.55 -7.99 11.09
CA VAL A 188 18.37 -6.84 10.70
C VAL A 188 19.83 -7.26 10.61
N LYS A 189 20.50 -6.84 9.54
CA LYS A 189 21.95 -7.05 9.33
C LYS A 189 22.76 -6.03 10.12
N ASP A 190 24.08 -6.31 10.25
CA ASP A 190 25.00 -5.46 11.04
C ASP A 190 25.21 -4.06 10.45
N ASN A 191 25.00 -3.89 9.14
CA ASN A 191 25.07 -2.61 8.46
C ASN A 191 23.89 -1.64 8.77
N CYS A 192 23.02 -1.98 9.73
CA CYS A 192 21.94 -1.09 10.16
C CYS A 192 22.51 0.17 10.83
N ILE A 193 22.11 1.34 10.32
CA ILE A 193 22.55 2.65 10.83
C ILE A 193 21.63 3.26 11.89
N GLY A 194 20.59 2.54 12.35
CA GLY A 194 19.69 3.00 13.40
C GLY A 194 18.76 4.16 13.03
N CYS A 195 18.58 4.48 11.74
CA CYS A 195 17.83 5.67 11.28
C CYS A 195 16.32 5.65 11.57
N ALA A 196 15.78 4.56 12.09
CA ALA A 196 14.35 4.37 12.44
C ALA A 196 13.33 4.54 11.29
N ALA A 197 13.73 4.71 10.03
CA ALA A 197 12.81 4.86 8.90
C ALA A 197 11.81 3.69 8.78
N CYS A 198 12.24 2.46 9.10
CA CYS A 198 11.37 1.28 9.11
C CYS A 198 10.29 1.35 10.20
N ALA A 199 10.60 1.89 11.36
CA ALA A 199 9.64 2.05 12.47
C ALA A 199 8.67 3.20 12.19
N SER A 200 9.15 4.34 11.69
CA SER A 200 8.32 5.52 11.41
C SER A 200 7.29 5.30 10.30
N LEU A 201 7.58 4.43 9.33
CA LEU A 201 6.68 4.12 8.20
C LEU A 201 5.82 2.87 8.43
N CYS A 202 6.02 2.12 9.51
CA CYS A 202 5.23 0.92 9.77
C CYS A 202 3.75 1.29 10.04
N PRO A 203 2.79 0.89 9.19
CA PRO A 203 1.39 1.28 9.33
C PRO A 203 0.75 0.67 10.58
N THR A 204 1.22 -0.49 11.01
CA THR A 204 0.72 -1.20 12.19
C THR A 204 1.52 -0.93 13.47
N VAL A 205 2.49 0.02 13.42
CA VAL A 205 3.39 0.32 14.55
C VAL A 205 4.05 -0.95 15.11
N ASN A 206 4.36 -1.88 14.22
CA ASN A 206 4.88 -3.21 14.57
C ASN A 206 6.40 -3.23 14.83
N ILE A 207 7.08 -2.08 14.69
CA ILE A 207 8.53 -2.02 14.82
C ILE A 207 8.91 -1.05 15.93
N ARG A 208 9.64 -1.53 16.91
CA ARG A 208 10.25 -0.72 17.97
C ARG A 208 11.77 -0.68 17.78
N MET A 209 12.36 0.46 18.06
CA MET A 209 13.82 0.58 18.09
C MET A 209 14.33 0.24 19.48
N ARG A 210 15.26 -0.74 19.58
CA ARG A 210 15.94 -1.08 20.82
C ARG A 210 17.44 -1.19 20.55
N GLY A 211 18.26 -0.50 21.32
CA GLY A 211 19.69 -0.43 21.08
C GLY A 211 20.10 0.00 19.66
N GLY A 212 19.32 0.92 19.06
CA GLY A 212 19.55 1.39 17.68
C GLY A 212 19.14 0.41 16.57
N LYS A 213 18.56 -0.76 16.92
CA LYS A 213 18.12 -1.77 15.93
C LYS A 213 16.60 -1.97 15.98
N PRO A 214 15.92 -2.30 14.85
CA PRO A 214 14.49 -2.58 14.82
C PRO A 214 14.17 -3.97 15.36
N GLU A 215 13.13 -4.04 16.20
CA GLU A 215 12.50 -5.28 16.70
C GLU A 215 11.04 -5.33 16.30
N TRP A 216 10.56 -6.46 15.77
CA TRP A 216 9.18 -6.68 15.35
C TRP A 216 8.31 -7.21 16.50
N GLN A 217 7.07 -6.74 16.61
CA GLN A 217 6.19 -6.93 17.77
C GLN A 217 4.99 -7.87 17.50
N GLY A 218 4.98 -8.65 16.41
CA GLY A 218 3.94 -9.66 16.13
C GLY A 218 2.71 -9.15 15.37
N HIS A 219 2.67 -7.89 14.91
CA HIS A 219 1.50 -7.27 14.26
C HIS A 219 1.72 -6.97 12.77
N CYS A 220 2.62 -7.73 12.11
CA CYS A 220 3.01 -7.46 10.73
C CYS A 220 1.91 -7.81 9.72
N THR A 221 1.65 -6.90 8.80
CA THR A 221 0.78 -7.11 7.63
C THR A 221 1.54 -7.47 6.35
N GLN A 222 2.86 -7.70 6.42
CA GLN A 222 3.73 -8.04 5.29
C GLN A 222 3.71 -7.01 4.14
N CYS A 223 3.51 -5.74 4.44
CA CYS A 223 3.43 -4.66 3.45
C CYS A 223 4.76 -4.31 2.76
N GLN A 224 5.87 -4.90 3.18
CA GLN A 224 7.24 -4.70 2.67
C GLN A 224 7.79 -3.27 2.84
N SER A 225 7.09 -2.37 3.50
CA SER A 225 7.53 -0.97 3.67
C SER A 225 8.90 -0.86 4.33
N CYS A 226 9.13 -1.59 5.43
CA CYS A 226 10.38 -1.56 6.18
C CYS A 226 11.59 -2.05 5.36
N ILE A 227 11.41 -3.08 4.53
CA ILE A 227 12.46 -3.59 3.63
C ILE A 227 12.70 -2.55 2.52
N GLY A 228 11.63 -2.07 1.89
CA GLY A 228 11.71 -1.16 0.74
C GLY A 228 12.37 0.16 1.10
N VAL A 229 12.01 0.78 2.23
CA VAL A 229 12.49 2.11 2.62
C VAL A 229 13.90 2.12 3.21
N CYS A 230 14.43 0.97 3.65
CA CYS A 230 15.72 0.93 4.35
C CYS A 230 16.86 1.47 3.47
N PRO A 231 17.54 2.57 3.84
CA PRO A 231 18.51 3.24 2.96
C PRO A 231 19.76 2.39 2.72
N VAL A 232 20.05 1.47 3.62
CA VAL A 232 21.24 0.60 3.57
C VAL A 232 20.90 -0.87 3.35
N ASP A 233 19.65 -1.19 2.96
CA ASP A 233 19.16 -2.54 2.73
C ASP A 233 19.44 -3.53 3.88
N ALA A 234 19.38 -3.03 5.12
CA ALA A 234 19.73 -3.82 6.29
C ALA A 234 18.65 -4.83 6.71
N ILE A 235 17.41 -4.71 6.23
CA ILE A 235 16.28 -5.56 6.66
C ILE A 235 16.06 -6.69 5.66
N GLU A 236 15.93 -7.91 6.18
CA GLU A 236 15.71 -9.13 5.43
C GLU A 236 14.51 -9.93 5.98
N PHE A 237 13.90 -10.75 5.14
CA PHE A 237 12.87 -11.73 5.53
C PHE A 237 13.36 -13.15 5.27
N GLY A 238 14.05 -13.72 6.24
CA GLY A 238 14.75 -14.99 6.12
C GLY A 238 15.75 -14.97 4.95
N GLY A 239 15.94 -16.13 4.30
CA GLY A 239 16.77 -16.21 3.09
C GLY A 239 16.10 -15.69 1.82
N ARG A 240 14.80 -15.42 1.86
CA ARG A 240 13.97 -15.15 0.66
C ARG A 240 14.25 -13.82 0.00
N THR A 241 14.65 -12.81 0.77
CA THR A 241 14.89 -11.45 0.27
C THR A 241 16.36 -11.15 0.01
N ARG A 242 17.25 -12.04 0.45
CA ARG A 242 18.70 -11.94 0.15
C ARG A 242 18.90 -11.86 -1.37
N LYS A 243 19.76 -10.96 -1.80
CA LYS A 243 20.11 -10.76 -3.22
C LYS A 243 18.92 -10.32 -4.10
N LYS A 244 17.73 -10.03 -3.54
CA LYS A 244 16.63 -9.45 -4.31
C LYS A 244 16.70 -7.93 -4.28
N ARG A 245 16.36 -7.32 -5.40
CA ARG A 245 16.21 -5.87 -5.52
C ARG A 245 15.17 -5.37 -4.55
N ARG A 246 15.39 -4.20 -3.96
CA ARG A 246 14.42 -3.45 -3.18
C ARG A 246 13.64 -2.53 -4.11
N TYR A 247 12.36 -2.44 -3.87
CA TYR A 247 11.48 -1.52 -4.60
C TYR A 247 10.77 -0.62 -3.59
N TYR A 248 10.85 0.67 -3.82
CA TYR A 248 10.07 1.68 -3.10
C TYR A 248 9.86 2.88 -4.02
N LEU A 249 8.60 3.32 -4.16
CA LEU A 249 8.21 4.49 -4.94
C LEU A 249 7.98 5.64 -3.96
N PHE A 250 8.84 6.67 -4.02
CA PHE A 250 8.73 7.85 -3.16
C PHE A 250 7.57 8.76 -3.59
N ALA A 251 7.22 9.73 -2.74
CA ALA A 251 6.08 10.63 -3.00
C ALA A 251 6.28 11.53 -4.22
N ASP A 252 7.51 11.83 -4.56
CA ASP A 252 7.92 12.62 -5.73
C ASP A 252 8.05 11.80 -7.02
N GLY A 253 7.65 10.54 -7.00
CA GLY A 253 7.73 9.64 -8.15
C GLY A 253 9.08 8.97 -8.36
N ARG A 254 10.11 9.32 -7.58
CA ARG A 254 11.40 8.63 -7.64
C ARG A 254 11.27 7.21 -7.11
N GLN A 255 11.99 6.28 -7.74
CA GLN A 255 12.14 4.91 -7.27
C GLN A 255 13.42 4.76 -6.47
N LYS A 256 13.41 3.86 -5.48
CA LYS A 256 14.64 3.45 -4.82
C LYS A 256 15.40 2.52 -5.76
N PHE A 257 16.62 2.92 -6.12
CA PHE A 257 17.57 2.07 -6.84
C PHE A 257 18.58 1.46 -5.86
N PRO A 258 19.02 0.19 -6.05
CA PRO A 258 20.10 -0.38 -5.25
C PRO A 258 21.40 0.33 -5.60
N ASN A 259 22.11 0.77 -4.58
CA ASN A 259 23.49 1.30 -4.68
C ASN A 259 23.71 2.60 -5.47
N GLU A 260 22.74 3.46 -5.65
CA GLU A 260 23.10 4.86 -5.81
C GLU A 260 23.77 5.30 -4.50
N LYS A 261 25.13 5.32 -4.49
CA LYS A 261 25.84 6.19 -3.58
C LYS A 261 25.16 7.54 -3.71
N ARG A 262 24.65 8.10 -2.63
CA ARG A 262 24.31 9.51 -2.60
C ARG A 262 25.58 10.21 -3.08
N GLU A 263 25.56 10.74 -4.28
CA GLU A 263 26.40 11.87 -4.58
C GLU A 263 25.92 12.92 -3.59
N THR A 264 26.72 13.16 -2.59
CA THR A 264 26.49 14.22 -1.62
C THR A 264 26.67 15.52 -2.40
N GLU A 265 25.89 16.54 -2.04
CA GLU A 265 26.03 17.88 -2.63
C GLU A 265 27.49 18.40 -2.65
N GLU A 266 28.39 17.77 -1.89
CA GLU A 266 29.84 18.00 -1.89
C GLU A 266 30.58 17.52 -3.16
N ASP A 267 30.00 16.63 -3.97
CA ASP A 267 30.62 16.16 -5.22
C ASP A 267 30.27 17.04 -6.42
N GLU A 268 29.20 17.85 -6.35
CA GLU A 268 28.86 18.86 -7.38
C GLU A 268 29.74 20.13 -7.27
N GLU A 269 30.26 20.48 -6.09
CA GLU A 269 31.17 21.63 -5.93
C GLU A 269 32.61 21.35 -6.41
N LYS A 270 32.94 20.11 -6.78
CA LYS A 270 34.27 19.72 -7.25
C LYS A 270 34.38 19.48 -8.76
N ARG A 271 33.32 19.81 -9.52
CA ARG A 271 33.34 19.84 -10.99
C ARG A 271 33.17 21.27 -11.49
#